data_9a7dd117e4b8b5e4ed8bd9fbcfa3aa5c
#
_entry.id   9a7dd117e4b8b5e4ed8bd9fbcfa3aa5c
#
_cell.length_a   1.000
_cell.length_b   1.000
_cell.length_c   1.000
_cell.angle_alpha   90.00
_cell.angle_beta   90.00
_cell.angle_gamma   90.00
#
_symmetry.space_group_name_H-M   'P 1'
#
loop_
_entity.id
_entity.type
_entity.pdbx_description
1 polymer ?
#
loop_
_entity_poly.entity_id
_entity_poly.type
_entity_poly.pdbx_seq_one_letter_code
_entity_poly.pdbx_strand_id
1 'polypeptide(L)'
;MLNICDTELLGRTLNRGSFTLKISEKYYAEKVVEKEGAKELLRRSDNINMAGKEIISLSVDLGIGSQDGVKEIDGVPFLIVFKM
;
A
#
# COMPACT_ATOMS: atom_id res chain seq x y z
N MET A 1 1.06 3.72 -12.20
CA MET A 1 0.95 2.88 -11.00
C MET A 1 0.55 3.72 -9.80
N LEU A 2 -0.41 3.25 -9.03
CA LEU A 2 -0.79 3.90 -7.78
C LEU A 2 0.07 3.36 -6.64
N ASN A 3 0.76 4.25 -5.92
CA ASN A 3 1.46 3.91 -4.69
C ASN A 3 0.67 4.51 -3.53
N ILE A 4 0.19 3.68 -2.63
CA ILE A 4 -0.65 4.10 -1.51
C ILE A 4 -0.23 3.37 -0.23
N CYS A 5 -0.20 4.08 0.89
CA CYS A 5 0.16 3.49 2.17
C CYS A 5 -0.64 4.09 3.31
N ASP A 6 -0.61 3.40 4.46
CA ASP A 6 -1.14 3.97 5.69
C ASP A 6 -0.33 5.21 6.06
N THR A 7 -1.02 6.25 6.48
CA THR A 7 -0.39 7.56 6.78
C THR A 7 0.75 7.43 7.79
N GLU A 8 0.60 6.59 8.79
CA GLU A 8 1.60 6.38 9.83
C GLU A 8 2.93 5.81 9.34
N LEU A 9 2.94 5.23 8.13
CA LEU A 9 4.14 4.65 7.55
C LEU A 9 4.99 5.63 6.76
N LEU A 10 4.47 6.80 6.46
CA LEU A 10 5.18 7.79 5.66
C LEU A 10 6.47 8.24 6.34
N GLY A 11 7.56 8.22 5.59
CA GLY A 11 8.87 8.59 6.08
C GLY A 11 9.60 7.49 6.84
N ARG A 12 8.99 6.34 7.07
CA ARG A 12 9.65 5.22 7.76
C ARG A 12 10.66 4.53 6.86
N THR A 13 11.72 4.05 7.47
CA THR A 13 12.73 3.22 6.81
C THR A 13 12.59 1.80 7.34
N LEU A 14 12.46 0.84 6.44
CA LEU A 14 12.30 -0.57 6.77
C LEU A 14 13.55 -1.34 6.38
N ASN A 15 13.95 -2.30 7.21
CA ASN A 15 15.14 -3.10 6.98
C ASN A 15 14.79 -4.57 6.86
N ARG A 16 15.42 -5.24 5.89
CA ARG A 16 15.31 -6.68 5.74
C ARG A 16 16.70 -7.21 5.35
N GLY A 17 17.44 -7.74 6.33
CA GLY A 17 18.82 -8.16 6.11
C GLY A 17 19.67 -6.98 5.69
N SER A 18 20.35 -7.07 4.55
CA SER A 18 21.16 -5.97 3.98
C SER A 18 20.31 -5.01 3.13
N PHE A 19 19.04 -5.28 2.97
CA PHE A 19 18.11 -4.47 2.17
C PHE A 19 17.43 -3.41 3.01
N THR A 20 17.40 -2.17 2.50
CA THR A 20 16.73 -1.05 3.15
C THR A 20 15.70 -0.46 2.21
N LEU A 21 14.45 -0.33 2.69
CA LEU A 21 13.35 0.26 1.93
C LEU A 21 12.84 1.48 2.69
N LYS A 22 12.83 2.62 2.02
CA LYS A 22 12.24 3.85 2.56
C LYS A 22 10.86 4.08 1.97
N ILE A 23 9.88 4.27 2.84
CA ILE A 23 8.52 4.62 2.41
C ILE A 23 8.49 6.14 2.22
N SER A 24 8.75 6.56 1.00
CA SER A 24 8.91 7.97 0.66
C SER A 24 7.57 8.66 0.45
N GLU A 25 7.45 9.88 1.00
CA GLU A 25 6.27 10.71 0.78
C GLU A 25 6.07 11.05 -0.70
N LYS A 26 7.14 11.12 -1.47
CA LYS A 26 7.05 11.39 -2.91
C LYS A 26 6.32 10.28 -3.67
N TYR A 27 6.49 9.03 -3.23
CA TYR A 27 5.88 7.88 -3.90
C TYR A 27 4.52 7.49 -3.34
N TYR A 28 4.30 7.72 -2.03
CA TYR A 28 3.13 7.18 -1.33
C TYR A 28 2.14 8.24 -0.87
N ALA A 29 2.50 9.50 -0.93
CA ALA A 29 1.62 10.57 -0.43
C ALA A 29 1.60 11.80 -1.31
N GLU A 30 1.19 11.66 -2.56
CA GLU A 30 0.86 12.83 -3.35
C GLU A 30 -0.34 13.55 -2.75
N LYS A 31 -1.23 12.79 -2.11
CA LYS A 31 -2.41 13.32 -1.42
C LYS A 31 -2.70 12.49 -0.19
N VAL A 32 -2.99 13.17 0.92
CA VAL A 32 -3.63 12.53 2.06
C VAL A 32 -5.12 12.45 1.73
N VAL A 33 -5.65 11.25 1.64
CA VAL A 33 -7.07 11.04 1.32
C VAL A 33 -7.77 10.30 2.46
N GLU A 34 -9.04 10.57 2.62
CA GLU A 34 -9.87 9.84 3.55
C GLU A 34 -10.18 8.44 2.99
N LYS A 35 -10.75 7.58 3.83
CA LYS A 35 -11.08 6.21 3.47
C LYS A 35 -11.89 6.11 2.18
N GLU A 36 -12.88 6.98 2.00
CA GLU A 36 -13.71 7.00 0.79
C GLU A 36 -12.91 7.36 -0.45
N GLY A 37 -12.00 8.34 -0.32
CA GLY A 37 -11.10 8.69 -1.42
C GLY A 37 -10.14 7.56 -1.76
N ALA A 38 -9.65 6.84 -0.76
CA ALA A 38 -8.80 5.67 -0.97
C ALA A 38 -9.54 4.57 -1.73
N LYS A 39 -10.80 4.30 -1.40
CA LYS A 39 -11.62 3.33 -2.12
C LYS A 39 -11.75 3.67 -3.59
N GLU A 40 -11.99 4.94 -3.90
CA GLU A 40 -12.13 5.41 -5.27
C GLU A 40 -10.82 5.23 -6.04
N LEU A 41 -9.69 5.59 -5.44
CA LEU A 41 -8.37 5.41 -6.06
C LEU A 41 -8.07 3.93 -6.32
N LEU A 42 -8.41 3.05 -5.40
CA LEU A 42 -8.23 1.61 -5.56
C LEU A 42 -9.06 1.06 -6.71
N ARG A 43 -10.30 1.52 -6.85
CA ARG A 43 -11.19 1.06 -7.92
C ARG A 43 -10.74 1.53 -9.30
N ARG A 44 -10.16 2.73 -9.39
CA ARG A 44 -9.79 3.36 -10.66
C ARG A 44 -8.42 2.96 -11.17
N SER A 45 -7.56 2.43 -10.31
CA SER A 45 -6.18 2.12 -10.68
C SER A 45 -6.04 0.68 -11.14
N ASP A 46 -5.21 0.45 -12.16
CA ASP A 46 -4.95 -0.88 -12.70
C ASP A 46 -3.79 -1.57 -11.99
N ASN A 47 -2.75 -0.81 -11.65
CA ASN A 47 -1.59 -1.32 -10.94
C ASN A 47 -1.48 -0.58 -9.62
N ILE A 48 -1.48 -1.32 -8.51
CA ILE A 48 -1.54 -0.75 -7.17
C ILE A 48 -0.44 -1.37 -6.31
N ASN A 49 0.36 -0.52 -5.68
CA ASN A 49 1.35 -0.91 -4.69
C ASN A 49 0.88 -0.38 -3.33
N MET A 50 0.56 -1.28 -2.41
CA MET A 50 0.02 -0.93 -1.10
C MET A 50 1.00 -1.28 0.01
N ALA A 51 1.09 -0.40 1.01
CA ALA A 51 1.87 -0.63 2.21
C ALA A 51 1.04 -0.30 3.45
N GLY A 52 0.90 -1.26 4.36
CA GLY A 52 0.19 -1.07 5.61
C GLY A 52 -1.06 -1.92 5.75
N LYS A 53 -1.41 -2.23 6.98
CA LYS A 53 -2.55 -3.10 7.30
C LYS A 53 -3.89 -2.53 6.88
N GLU A 54 -4.09 -1.23 7.10
CA GLU A 54 -5.38 -0.60 6.84
C GLU A 54 -5.71 -0.54 5.36
N ILE A 55 -4.75 -0.11 4.54
CA ILE A 55 -4.99 -0.01 3.10
C ILE A 55 -5.16 -1.39 2.46
N ILE A 56 -4.39 -2.37 2.93
CA ILE A 56 -4.51 -3.74 2.42
C ILE A 56 -5.86 -4.35 2.83
N SER A 57 -6.28 -4.17 4.08
CA SER A 57 -7.61 -4.62 4.53
C SER A 57 -8.72 -4.00 3.70
N LEU A 58 -8.61 -2.72 3.40
CA LEU A 58 -9.58 -2.03 2.57
C LEU A 58 -9.65 -2.65 1.16
N SER A 59 -8.50 -2.95 0.56
CA SER A 59 -8.45 -3.55 -0.77
C SER A 59 -9.05 -4.95 -0.78
N VAL A 60 -8.80 -5.73 0.25
CA VAL A 60 -9.38 -7.08 0.39
C VAL A 60 -10.89 -7.00 0.55
N ASP A 61 -11.38 -6.08 1.37
CA ASP A 61 -12.82 -5.87 1.56
C ASP A 61 -13.52 -5.47 0.26
N LEU A 62 -12.84 -4.74 -0.61
CA LEU A 62 -13.37 -4.35 -1.91
C LEU A 62 -13.26 -5.46 -2.97
N GLY A 63 -12.63 -6.58 -2.63
CA GLY A 63 -12.40 -7.67 -3.58
C GLY A 63 -11.28 -7.41 -4.57
N ILE A 64 -10.45 -6.39 -4.33
CA ILE A 64 -9.36 -6.01 -5.23
C ILE A 64 -8.09 -6.78 -4.90
N GLY A 65 -7.73 -6.87 -3.62
CA GLY A 65 -6.54 -7.56 -3.15
C GLY A 65 -6.85 -8.92 -2.56
N SER A 66 -5.81 -9.75 -2.43
CA SER A 66 -5.90 -11.06 -1.78
C SER A 66 -4.86 -11.16 -0.67
N GLN A 67 -5.27 -11.69 0.48
CA GLN A 67 -4.36 -11.93 1.60
C GLN A 67 -3.19 -12.84 1.23
N ASP A 68 -3.40 -13.73 0.28
CA ASP A 68 -2.37 -14.68 -0.14
C ASP A 68 -1.16 -14.00 -0.80
N GLY A 69 -1.35 -12.82 -1.35
CA GLY A 69 -0.28 -12.06 -1.98
C GLY A 69 0.47 -11.11 -1.06
N VAL A 70 0.05 -11.01 0.20
CA VAL A 70 0.67 -10.09 1.15
C VAL A 70 2.05 -10.59 1.57
N LYS A 71 3.04 -9.69 1.49
CA LYS A 71 4.40 -9.94 1.97
C LYS A 71 4.72 -8.95 3.08
N GLU A 72 5.55 -9.37 4.01
CA GLU A 72 5.90 -8.55 5.16
C GLU A 72 7.38 -8.19 5.14
N ILE A 73 7.67 -6.90 5.33
CA ILE A 73 9.03 -6.39 5.44
C ILE A 73 9.10 -5.57 6.72
N ASP A 74 9.95 -5.99 7.65
CA ASP A 74 10.15 -5.30 8.94
C ASP A 74 8.83 -5.05 9.68
N GLY A 75 7.94 -6.04 9.70
CA GLY A 75 6.65 -5.98 10.36
C GLY A 75 5.56 -5.23 9.58
N VAL A 76 5.87 -4.71 8.41
CA VAL A 76 4.92 -3.94 7.60
C VAL A 76 4.44 -4.79 6.42
N PRO A 77 3.12 -4.99 6.26
CA PRO A 77 2.60 -5.75 5.12
C PRO A 77 2.61 -4.92 3.83
N PHE A 78 2.93 -5.57 2.74
CA PHE A 78 2.93 -5.01 1.39
C PHE A 78 2.13 -5.90 0.46
N LEU A 79 1.41 -5.28 -0.45
CA LEU A 79 0.65 -5.99 -1.47
C LEU A 79 0.71 -5.23 -2.79
N ILE A 80 1.02 -5.94 -3.87
CA ILE A 80 1.00 -5.39 -5.22
C ILE A 80 -0.14 -6.07 -5.98
N VAL A 81 -1.00 -5.29 -6.59
CA VAL A 81 -2.13 -5.77 -7.36
C VAL A 81 -2.00 -5.29 -8.81
N PHE A 82 -2.17 -6.23 -9.73
CA PHE A 82 -2.27 -5.94 -11.15
C PHE A 82 -3.65 -6.38 -11.62
N LYS A 83 -4.46 -5.43 -12.04
CA LYS A 83 -5.76 -5.74 -12.64
C LYS A 83 -5.59 -5.98 -14.13
N MET A 84 -6.24 -7.00 -14.62
CA MET A 84 -6.25 -7.30 -16.06
C MET A 84 -7.58 -6.96 -16.69
#